data_7a2972c31b42eb90739f88b1927352e6
#
_entry.id   7a2972c31b42eb90739f88b1927352e6
#
_cell.length_a   1.000
_cell.length_b   1.000
_cell.length_c   1.000
_cell.angle_alpha   90.00
_cell.angle_beta   90.00
_cell.angle_gamma   90.00
#
_symmetry.space_group_name_H-M   'P 1'
#
loop_
_entity.id
_entity.type
_entity.pdbx_description
1 polymer ?
#
loop_
_entity_poly.entity_id
_entity_poly.type
_entity_poly.pdbx_seq_one_letter_code
_entity_poly.pdbx_strand_id
1 'polypeptide(L)'
;MKDNTKLRGLYAITDSKLLGEGRLLPYAEAAVKGGARLLQYRDKSHDDARRLREAEALREICDRHGTQLIINDDAELAARLGVGLHLGQEDGSLSVARALLGRKAIIGGTCHARLDLAEQAIREGASYIAFGRFFDSNTKPGAPAATPDLLTEAHQRFNVPIAAIGGVTLDNAPGLIAQGASLIAVVHALFAADTASEVERRARAFSELFTTN
;
A
#
# COMPACT_ATOMS: atom_id res chain seq x y z
N MET A 1 16.00 -17.22 0.53
CA MET A 1 15.24 -16.46 -0.48
C MET A 1 13.85 -16.21 0.09
N LYS A 2 13.42 -14.95 0.26
CA LYS A 2 12.03 -14.65 0.61
C LYS A 2 11.17 -14.96 -0.61
N ASP A 3 10.10 -15.72 -0.41
CA ASP A 3 9.08 -15.96 -1.42
C ASP A 3 8.29 -14.66 -1.64
N ASN A 4 8.85 -13.76 -2.46
CA ASN A 4 8.26 -12.46 -2.81
C ASN A 4 7.03 -12.61 -3.72
N THR A 5 6.72 -13.83 -4.17
CA THR A 5 5.54 -14.12 -5.00
C THR A 5 4.23 -13.92 -4.23
N LYS A 6 4.29 -13.75 -2.89
CA LYS A 6 3.11 -13.56 -2.03
C LYS A 6 2.56 -12.14 -1.98
N LEU A 7 3.32 -11.11 -2.40
CA LEU A 7 2.84 -9.73 -2.42
C LEU A 7 2.21 -9.40 -3.79
N ARG A 8 1.01 -9.92 -4.02
CA ARG A 8 0.22 -9.69 -5.23
C ARG A 8 -1.25 -9.50 -4.85
N GLY A 9 -1.88 -8.43 -5.32
CA GLY A 9 -3.29 -8.17 -5.05
C GLY A 9 -3.62 -6.70 -4.75
N LEU A 10 -4.79 -6.50 -4.13
CA LEU A 10 -5.24 -5.19 -3.67
C LEU A 10 -4.40 -4.70 -2.48
N TYR A 11 -3.94 -3.47 -2.56
CA TYR A 11 -3.28 -2.73 -1.50
C TYR A 11 -4.18 -1.57 -1.07
N ALA A 12 -4.97 -1.77 -0.03
CA ALA A 12 -5.87 -0.77 0.52
C ALA A 12 -5.08 0.23 1.37
N ILE A 13 -5.25 1.54 1.13
CA ILE A 13 -4.57 2.60 1.90
C ILE A 13 -5.62 3.48 2.53
N THR A 14 -5.62 3.57 3.87
CA THR A 14 -6.56 4.42 4.62
C THR A 14 -6.24 5.90 4.42
N ASP A 15 -7.26 6.73 4.57
CA ASP A 15 -7.14 8.18 4.57
C ASP A 15 -8.00 8.75 5.71
N SER A 16 -7.39 9.50 6.62
CA SER A 16 -8.05 9.99 7.82
C SER A 16 -9.21 10.95 7.55
N LYS A 17 -9.22 11.62 6.38
CA LYS A 17 -10.33 12.48 5.97
C LYS A 17 -11.53 11.68 5.47
N LEU A 18 -11.29 10.61 4.71
CA LEU A 18 -12.35 9.74 4.21
C LEU A 18 -12.93 8.84 5.31
N LEU A 19 -12.09 8.44 6.28
CA LEU A 19 -12.41 7.45 7.29
C LEU A 19 -12.59 8.04 8.70
N GLY A 20 -12.89 9.33 8.80
CA GLY A 20 -13.29 9.97 10.05
C GLY A 20 -14.61 9.42 10.60
N GLU A 21 -15.04 9.96 11.76
CA GLU A 21 -16.35 9.68 12.35
C GLU A 21 -16.64 8.20 12.62
N GLY A 22 -15.61 7.45 13.05
CA GLY A 22 -15.74 6.04 13.42
C GLY A 22 -15.76 5.06 12.22
N ARG A 23 -15.55 5.55 10.99
CA ARG A 23 -15.55 4.71 9.78
C ARG A 23 -14.27 3.87 9.58
N LEU A 24 -13.15 4.24 10.23
CA LEU A 24 -11.86 3.58 10.01
C LEU A 24 -11.93 2.06 10.18
N LEU A 25 -12.34 1.58 11.34
CA LEU A 25 -12.30 0.15 11.65
C LEU A 25 -13.32 -0.67 10.82
N PRO A 26 -14.60 -0.27 10.70
CA PRO A 26 -15.55 -1.04 9.90
C PRO A 26 -15.22 -1.04 8.42
N TYR A 27 -14.65 0.04 7.86
CA TYR A 27 -14.27 0.12 6.45
C TYR A 27 -12.97 -0.64 6.16
N ALA A 28 -12.00 -0.60 7.08
CA ALA A 28 -10.78 -1.39 6.99
C ALA A 28 -11.10 -2.89 7.03
N GLU A 29 -11.98 -3.33 7.97
CA GLU A 29 -12.42 -4.73 8.04
C GLU A 29 -13.15 -5.16 6.78
N ALA A 30 -14.00 -4.31 6.22
CA ALA A 30 -14.68 -4.56 4.95
C ALA A 30 -13.69 -4.72 3.78
N ALA A 31 -12.67 -3.86 3.69
CA ALA A 31 -11.64 -3.97 2.66
C ALA A 31 -10.86 -5.29 2.78
N VAL A 32 -10.54 -5.70 4.00
CA VAL A 32 -9.83 -6.96 4.28
C VAL A 32 -10.71 -8.17 3.96
N LYS A 33 -11.98 -8.17 4.34
CA LYS A 33 -12.98 -9.20 3.97
C LYS A 33 -13.15 -9.32 2.46
N GLY A 34 -13.08 -8.21 1.73
CA GLY A 34 -13.09 -8.15 0.29
C GLY A 34 -11.81 -8.64 -0.40
N GLY A 35 -10.79 -9.06 0.37
CA GLY A 35 -9.57 -9.69 -0.15
C GLY A 35 -8.37 -8.77 -0.28
N ALA A 36 -8.35 -7.61 0.38
CA ALA A 36 -7.15 -6.78 0.40
C ALA A 36 -5.94 -7.57 0.94
N ARG A 37 -4.85 -7.58 0.16
CA ARG A 37 -3.62 -8.29 0.49
C ARG A 37 -2.75 -7.51 1.47
N LEU A 38 -2.71 -6.20 1.32
CA LEU A 38 -2.09 -5.24 2.22
C LEU A 38 -3.12 -4.20 2.65
N LEU A 39 -3.05 -3.79 3.90
CA LEU A 39 -3.76 -2.64 4.43
C LEU A 39 -2.73 -1.66 4.97
N GLN A 40 -2.68 -0.43 4.44
CA GLN A 40 -1.82 0.62 4.98
C GLN A 40 -2.64 1.54 5.88
N TYR A 41 -2.19 1.70 7.12
CA TYR A 41 -2.68 2.72 8.02
C TYR A 41 -1.91 4.03 7.77
N ARG A 42 -2.62 5.03 7.24
CA ARG A 42 -2.07 6.34 6.93
C ARG A 42 -2.86 7.43 7.66
N ASP A 43 -2.27 7.94 8.72
CA ASP A 43 -2.72 9.11 9.48
C ASP A 43 -1.54 10.07 9.65
N LYS A 44 -1.70 11.30 9.17
CA LYS A 44 -0.68 12.37 9.22
C LYS A 44 -0.89 13.32 10.41
N SER A 45 -1.72 12.96 11.38
CA SER A 45 -1.88 13.73 12.62
C SER A 45 -0.70 13.49 13.57
N HIS A 46 -0.62 14.33 14.60
CA HIS A 46 0.35 14.22 15.69
C HIS A 46 -0.27 13.62 16.97
N ASP A 47 -1.42 12.93 16.88
CA ASP A 47 -2.05 12.26 18.02
C ASP A 47 -1.52 10.83 18.13
N ASP A 48 -0.35 10.68 18.73
CA ASP A 48 0.34 9.40 18.84
C ASP A 48 -0.47 8.38 19.64
N ALA A 49 -1.19 8.82 20.66
CA ALA A 49 -2.03 7.93 21.48
C ALA A 49 -3.20 7.35 20.67
N ARG A 50 -3.86 8.18 19.84
CA ARG A 50 -4.91 7.72 18.93
C ARG A 50 -4.34 6.82 17.85
N ARG A 51 -3.24 7.22 17.20
CA ARG A 51 -2.58 6.44 16.16
C ARG A 51 -2.18 5.06 16.63
N LEU A 52 -1.67 4.95 17.86
CA LEU A 52 -1.34 3.66 18.46
C LEU A 52 -2.59 2.78 18.63
N ARG A 53 -3.65 3.31 19.28
CA ARG A 53 -4.89 2.54 19.49
C ARG A 53 -5.54 2.08 18.19
N GLU A 54 -5.59 2.96 17.17
CA GLU A 54 -6.13 2.63 15.85
C GLU A 54 -5.28 1.56 15.15
N ALA A 55 -3.96 1.69 15.19
CA ALA A 55 -3.05 0.72 14.56
C ALA A 55 -3.10 -0.65 15.26
N GLU A 56 -3.23 -0.71 16.59
CA GLU A 56 -3.46 -1.95 17.34
C GLU A 56 -4.75 -2.65 16.90
N ALA A 57 -5.85 -1.91 16.81
CA ALA A 57 -7.14 -2.46 16.36
C ALA A 57 -7.09 -2.92 14.89
N LEU A 58 -6.43 -2.17 14.02
CA LEU A 58 -6.23 -2.57 12.62
C LEU A 58 -5.34 -3.81 12.50
N ARG A 59 -4.33 -3.95 13.34
CA ARG A 59 -3.50 -5.16 13.40
C ARG A 59 -4.33 -6.39 13.74
N GLU A 60 -5.19 -6.31 14.77
CA GLU A 60 -6.09 -7.41 15.13
C GLU A 60 -7.03 -7.81 13.97
N ILE A 61 -7.57 -6.81 13.25
CA ILE A 61 -8.38 -7.06 12.06
C ILE A 61 -7.56 -7.79 10.99
N CYS A 62 -6.37 -7.29 10.68
CA CYS A 62 -5.49 -7.88 9.68
C CYS A 62 -5.07 -9.31 10.04
N ASP A 63 -4.71 -9.57 11.29
CA ASP A 63 -4.28 -10.88 11.78
C ASP A 63 -5.41 -11.92 11.64
N ARG A 64 -6.67 -11.55 11.95
CA ARG A 64 -7.84 -12.44 11.78
C ARG A 64 -8.08 -12.89 10.33
N HIS A 65 -7.68 -12.07 9.38
CA HIS A 65 -7.95 -12.31 7.94
C HIS A 65 -6.71 -12.66 7.12
N GLY A 66 -5.53 -12.73 7.73
CA GLY A 66 -4.28 -13.01 7.03
C GLY A 66 -3.78 -11.89 6.11
N THR A 67 -4.28 -10.66 6.32
CA THR A 67 -3.82 -9.45 5.62
C THR A 67 -2.58 -8.89 6.32
N GLN A 68 -1.66 -8.27 5.58
CA GLN A 68 -0.49 -7.62 6.16
C GLN A 68 -0.80 -6.16 6.46
N LEU A 69 -0.67 -5.74 7.73
CA LEU A 69 -0.74 -4.34 8.10
C LEU A 69 0.59 -3.64 7.77
N ILE A 70 0.49 -2.45 7.17
CA ILE A 70 1.61 -1.57 6.85
C ILE A 70 1.38 -0.24 7.54
N ILE A 71 2.35 0.25 8.29
CA ILE A 71 2.31 1.61 8.87
C ILE A 71 2.96 2.57 7.86
N ASN A 72 2.33 3.74 7.67
CA ASN A 72 2.88 4.79 6.82
C ASN A 72 3.83 5.69 7.61
N ASP A 73 5.06 5.87 7.15
CA ASP A 73 6.13 6.79 7.60
C ASP A 73 6.70 6.54 9.02
N ASP A 74 5.99 5.88 9.92
CA ASP A 74 6.36 5.74 11.33
C ASP A 74 7.02 4.37 11.60
N ALA A 75 8.35 4.36 11.54
CA ALA A 75 9.14 3.15 11.75
C ALA A 75 9.10 2.65 13.22
N GLU A 76 8.97 3.54 14.19
CA GLU A 76 8.89 3.17 15.61
C GLU A 76 7.57 2.50 15.93
N LEU A 77 6.46 3.04 15.43
CA LEU A 77 5.13 2.44 15.57
C LEU A 77 5.10 1.06 14.87
N ALA A 78 5.67 0.95 13.67
CA ALA A 78 5.75 -0.32 12.95
C ALA A 78 6.57 -1.36 13.73
N ALA A 79 7.72 -0.97 14.30
CA ALA A 79 8.56 -1.83 15.13
C ALA A 79 7.85 -2.27 16.41
N ARG A 80 7.19 -1.33 17.10
CA ARG A 80 6.41 -1.60 18.33
C ARG A 80 5.31 -2.63 18.10
N LEU A 81 4.64 -2.55 16.94
CA LEU A 81 3.57 -3.47 16.59
C LEU A 81 4.07 -4.75 15.89
N GLY A 82 5.31 -4.80 15.45
CA GLY A 82 5.84 -5.94 14.70
C GLY A 82 5.20 -6.11 13.31
N VAL A 83 4.80 -5.01 12.67
CA VAL A 83 4.12 -4.99 11.37
C VAL A 83 4.99 -4.39 10.25
N GLY A 84 4.46 -4.26 9.04
CA GLY A 84 5.18 -3.68 7.91
C GLY A 84 5.24 -2.15 7.96
N LEU A 85 6.06 -1.58 7.08
CA LEU A 85 6.30 -0.15 6.97
C LEU A 85 6.30 0.30 5.50
N HIS A 86 5.84 1.51 5.23
CA HIS A 86 6.02 2.18 3.94
C HIS A 86 6.59 3.57 4.15
N LEU A 87 7.69 3.89 3.46
CA LEU A 87 8.37 5.19 3.52
C LEU A 87 8.27 5.95 2.20
N GLY A 88 7.97 7.24 2.29
CA GLY A 88 8.22 8.20 1.23
C GLY A 88 9.68 8.62 1.18
N GLN A 89 10.03 9.46 0.18
CA GLN A 89 11.42 9.90 -0.02
C GLN A 89 11.96 10.80 1.10
N GLU A 90 11.07 11.48 1.82
CA GLU A 90 11.42 12.43 2.89
C GLU A 90 11.12 11.87 4.30
N ASP A 91 10.61 10.62 4.39
CA ASP A 91 10.09 10.06 5.64
C ASP A 91 11.10 9.14 6.35
N GLY A 92 12.38 9.18 5.95
CA GLY A 92 13.47 8.45 6.58
C GLY A 92 14.20 7.46 5.67
N SER A 93 15.20 6.77 6.24
CA SER A 93 16.04 5.83 5.50
C SER A 93 15.49 4.41 5.54
N LEU A 94 15.35 3.80 4.37
CA LEU A 94 14.95 2.38 4.25
C LEU A 94 15.96 1.44 4.91
N SER A 95 17.26 1.73 4.85
CA SER A 95 18.30 0.91 5.49
C SER A 95 18.22 0.97 7.01
N VAL A 96 17.92 2.14 7.59
CA VAL A 96 17.70 2.31 9.04
C VAL A 96 16.42 1.56 9.45
N ALA A 97 15.34 1.73 8.71
CA ALA A 97 14.09 1.01 8.96
C ALA A 97 14.28 -0.52 8.85
N ARG A 98 15.07 -0.99 7.88
CA ARG A 98 15.42 -2.41 7.75
C ARG A 98 16.22 -2.94 8.93
N ALA A 99 17.16 -2.16 9.46
CA ALA A 99 17.90 -2.53 10.66
C ALA A 99 16.98 -2.61 11.89
N LEU A 100 16.07 -1.66 12.04
CA LEU A 100 15.11 -1.59 13.16
C LEU A 100 14.08 -2.74 13.12
N LEU A 101 13.42 -2.94 11.98
CA LEU A 101 12.33 -3.92 11.86
C LEU A 101 12.81 -5.35 11.58
N GLY A 102 14.09 -5.52 11.26
CA GLY A 102 14.68 -6.83 10.98
C GLY A 102 14.36 -7.37 9.58
N ARG A 103 15.00 -8.49 9.23
CA ARG A 103 15.04 -9.05 7.86
C ARG A 103 13.69 -9.54 7.33
N LYS A 104 12.74 -9.86 8.20
CA LYS A 104 11.43 -10.46 7.80
C LYS A 104 10.35 -9.42 7.56
N ALA A 105 10.51 -8.20 8.05
CA ALA A 105 9.51 -7.14 7.91
C ALA A 105 9.26 -6.80 6.44
N ILE A 106 8.01 -6.52 6.10
CA ILE A 106 7.64 -5.98 4.79
C ILE A 106 7.86 -4.48 4.83
N ILE A 107 8.82 -3.99 4.03
CA ILE A 107 9.11 -2.55 3.94
C ILE A 107 8.99 -2.12 2.49
N GLY A 108 8.16 -1.12 2.23
CA GLY A 108 7.99 -0.52 0.92
C GLY A 108 8.61 0.86 0.82
N GLY A 109 9.02 1.24 -0.38
CA GLY A 109 9.53 2.57 -0.70
C GLY A 109 8.80 3.22 -1.85
N THR A 110 8.45 4.51 -1.70
CA THR A 110 7.92 5.35 -2.79
C THR A 110 9.04 5.71 -3.75
N CYS A 111 8.85 5.46 -5.05
CA CYS A 111 9.85 5.75 -6.09
C CYS A 111 9.37 6.79 -7.11
N HIS A 112 8.19 7.41 -6.90
CA HIS A 112 7.59 8.34 -7.86
C HIS A 112 7.52 7.74 -9.27
N ALA A 113 8.12 8.40 -10.26
CA ALA A 113 8.24 7.92 -11.63
C ALA A 113 9.71 7.67 -12.01
N ARG A 114 10.54 7.18 -11.06
CA ARG A 114 12.00 7.11 -11.20
C ARG A 114 12.55 5.72 -10.88
N LEU A 115 13.20 5.09 -11.84
CA LEU A 115 13.83 3.78 -11.70
C LEU A 115 15.11 3.79 -10.84
N ASP A 116 15.84 4.89 -10.81
CA ASP A 116 17.01 5.04 -9.95
C ASP A 116 16.64 5.06 -8.46
N LEU A 117 15.51 5.68 -8.09
CA LEU A 117 14.97 5.59 -6.73
C LEU A 117 14.53 4.16 -6.38
N ALA A 118 13.98 3.44 -7.34
CA ALA A 118 13.61 2.04 -7.14
C ALA A 118 14.84 1.15 -6.91
N GLU A 119 15.90 1.35 -7.71
CA GLU A 119 17.17 0.64 -7.54
C GLU A 119 17.81 0.93 -6.18
N GLN A 120 17.79 2.20 -5.75
CA GLN A 120 18.26 2.57 -4.43
C GLN A 120 17.44 1.92 -3.32
N ALA A 121 16.11 1.99 -3.40
CA ALA A 121 15.20 1.38 -2.41
C ALA A 121 15.46 -0.14 -2.26
N ILE A 122 15.69 -0.84 -3.38
CA ILE A 122 16.01 -2.27 -3.37
C ILE A 122 17.36 -2.53 -2.70
N ARG A 123 18.40 -1.74 -3.02
CA ARG A 123 19.72 -1.85 -2.36
C ARG A 123 19.63 -1.62 -0.86
N GLU A 124 18.77 -0.71 -0.42
CA GLU A 124 18.51 -0.41 1.00
C GLU A 124 17.59 -1.41 1.68
N GLY A 125 17.11 -2.43 0.96
CA GLY A 125 16.37 -3.56 1.50
C GLY A 125 14.86 -3.43 1.46
N ALA A 126 14.29 -2.64 0.55
CA ALA A 126 12.85 -2.63 0.30
C ALA A 126 12.35 -4.03 -0.09
N SER A 127 11.19 -4.41 0.42
CA SER A 127 10.49 -5.65 0.08
C SER A 127 9.60 -5.48 -1.15
N TYR A 128 9.16 -4.27 -1.43
CA TYR A 128 8.44 -3.84 -2.63
C TYR A 128 8.71 -2.36 -2.90
N ILE A 129 8.50 -1.95 -4.14
CA ILE A 129 8.66 -0.58 -4.61
C ILE A 129 7.31 -0.05 -5.11
N ALA A 130 7.06 1.26 -4.96
CA ALA A 130 5.81 1.88 -5.37
C ALA A 130 6.06 3.01 -6.36
N PHE A 131 5.44 2.91 -7.54
CA PHE A 131 5.46 3.95 -8.55
C PHE A 131 4.11 4.66 -8.65
N GLY A 132 4.12 5.92 -8.96
CA GLY A 132 2.95 6.78 -9.18
C GLY A 132 3.33 8.26 -9.09
N ARG A 133 2.33 9.13 -9.45
CA ARG A 133 0.94 8.73 -9.77
C ARG A 133 0.81 8.33 -11.25
N PHE A 134 -0.05 7.40 -11.54
CA PHE A 134 -0.34 7.02 -12.93
C PHE A 134 -1.50 7.82 -13.53
N PHE A 135 -2.47 8.21 -12.72
CA PHE A 135 -3.64 8.98 -13.15
C PHE A 135 -3.85 10.18 -12.22
N ASP A 136 -4.69 11.11 -12.61
CA ASP A 136 -5.05 12.25 -11.77
C ASP A 136 -5.67 11.79 -10.46
N SER A 137 -5.23 12.40 -9.37
CA SER A 137 -5.59 11.98 -8.02
C SER A 137 -5.94 13.17 -7.15
N ASN A 138 -7.06 13.05 -6.43
CA ASN A 138 -7.50 14.06 -5.46
C ASN A 138 -6.60 14.11 -4.21
N THR A 139 -5.77 13.07 -3.98
CA THR A 139 -4.97 12.93 -2.76
C THR A 139 -3.63 13.68 -2.84
N LYS A 140 -3.01 13.76 -4.03
CA LYS A 140 -1.74 14.48 -4.27
C LYS A 140 -1.77 15.15 -5.64
N PRO A 141 -2.39 16.32 -5.80
CA PRO A 141 -2.35 17.08 -7.05
C PRO A 141 -0.90 17.55 -7.34
N GLY A 142 -0.50 17.55 -8.62
CA GLY A 142 0.78 18.13 -9.06
C GLY A 142 2.01 17.22 -9.05
N ALA A 143 1.93 15.97 -8.58
CA ALA A 143 3.04 15.02 -8.73
C ALA A 143 3.26 14.65 -10.22
N PRO A 144 4.51 14.42 -10.70
CA PRO A 144 4.76 13.97 -12.05
C PRO A 144 4.01 12.67 -12.35
N ALA A 145 3.37 12.60 -13.53
CA ALA A 145 2.67 11.40 -13.94
C ALA A 145 3.67 10.32 -14.37
N ALA A 146 3.53 9.12 -13.83
CA ALA A 146 4.21 7.92 -14.31
C ALA A 146 3.45 7.39 -15.55
N THR A 147 4.19 6.82 -16.50
CA THR A 147 3.60 6.16 -17.66
C THR A 147 3.54 4.64 -17.43
N PRO A 148 2.58 3.92 -18.04
CA PRO A 148 2.53 2.46 -17.93
C PRO A 148 3.83 1.75 -18.38
N ASP A 149 4.57 2.30 -19.34
CA ASP A 149 5.86 1.78 -19.82
C ASP A 149 6.89 1.67 -18.70
N LEU A 150 6.83 2.57 -17.72
CA LEU A 150 7.67 2.51 -16.52
C LEU A 150 7.51 1.19 -15.76
N LEU A 151 6.27 0.66 -15.68
CA LEU A 151 6.00 -0.64 -15.01
C LEU A 151 6.64 -1.79 -15.78
N THR A 152 6.54 -1.76 -17.11
CA THR A 152 7.16 -2.79 -17.98
C THR A 152 8.67 -2.80 -17.80
N GLU A 153 9.32 -1.63 -17.84
CA GLU A 153 10.76 -1.53 -17.64
C GLU A 153 11.16 -1.96 -16.21
N ALA A 154 10.44 -1.51 -15.20
CA ALA A 154 10.69 -1.90 -13.80
C ALA A 154 10.52 -3.41 -13.59
N HIS A 155 9.49 -4.02 -14.20
CA HIS A 155 9.23 -5.45 -14.11
C HIS A 155 10.33 -6.29 -14.75
N GLN A 156 10.89 -5.82 -15.87
CA GLN A 156 12.02 -6.47 -16.52
C GLN A 156 13.34 -6.33 -15.75
N ARG A 157 13.51 -5.20 -15.05
CA ARG A 157 14.76 -4.84 -14.36
C ARG A 157 14.86 -5.36 -12.93
N PHE A 158 13.73 -5.46 -12.20
CA PHE A 158 13.72 -5.71 -10.78
C PHE A 158 12.93 -6.97 -10.39
N ASN A 159 13.48 -7.78 -9.48
CA ASN A 159 12.86 -9.00 -8.95
C ASN A 159 12.11 -8.76 -7.63
N VAL A 160 11.47 -7.60 -7.47
CA VAL A 160 10.65 -7.27 -6.31
C VAL A 160 9.23 -6.89 -6.73
N PRO A 161 8.21 -7.14 -5.90
CA PRO A 161 6.86 -6.69 -6.19
C PRO A 161 6.78 -5.19 -6.45
N ILE A 162 5.97 -4.81 -7.44
CA ILE A 162 5.77 -3.43 -7.86
C ILE A 162 4.34 -3.02 -7.51
N ALA A 163 4.20 -1.95 -6.73
CA ALA A 163 2.92 -1.33 -6.44
C ALA A 163 2.68 -0.14 -7.38
N ALA A 164 1.52 -0.11 -8.02
CA ALA A 164 1.06 1.04 -8.80
C ALA A 164 0.03 1.83 -8.00
N ILE A 165 0.23 3.16 -7.89
CA ILE A 165 -0.63 4.06 -7.12
C ILE A 165 -0.94 5.35 -7.88
N GLY A 166 -2.03 6.00 -7.49
CA GLY A 166 -2.45 7.33 -7.93
C GLY A 166 -3.55 7.28 -8.98
N GLY A 167 -4.78 7.66 -8.58
CA GLY A 167 -5.96 7.70 -9.43
C GLY A 167 -6.43 6.34 -9.95
N VAL A 168 -6.02 5.25 -9.29
CA VAL A 168 -6.39 3.89 -9.75
C VAL A 168 -7.85 3.59 -9.46
N THR A 169 -8.54 3.08 -10.47
CA THR A 169 -9.93 2.64 -10.45
C THR A 169 -10.04 1.20 -10.99
N LEU A 170 -11.22 0.59 -10.88
CA LEU A 170 -11.47 -0.75 -11.47
C LEU A 170 -11.29 -0.77 -13.00
N ASP A 171 -11.57 0.36 -13.67
CA ASP A 171 -11.49 0.44 -15.13
C ASP A 171 -10.05 0.51 -15.64
N ASN A 172 -9.15 1.18 -14.89
CA ASN A 172 -7.77 1.39 -15.33
C ASN A 172 -6.75 0.42 -14.70
N ALA A 173 -7.10 -0.25 -13.60
CA ALA A 173 -6.22 -1.20 -12.92
C ALA A 173 -5.78 -2.40 -13.81
N PRO A 174 -6.63 -2.99 -14.67
CA PRO A 174 -6.21 -4.09 -15.54
C PRO A 174 -5.01 -3.74 -16.43
N GLY A 175 -4.97 -2.52 -16.96
CA GLY A 175 -3.84 -2.03 -17.77
C GLY A 175 -2.53 -1.98 -16.98
N LEU A 176 -2.56 -1.54 -15.72
CA LEU A 176 -1.38 -1.49 -14.86
C LEU A 176 -0.89 -2.90 -14.47
N ILE A 177 -1.82 -3.83 -14.23
CA ILE A 177 -1.50 -5.24 -13.92
C ILE A 177 -0.84 -5.90 -15.13
N ALA A 178 -1.39 -5.70 -16.33
CA ALA A 178 -0.82 -6.23 -17.58
C ALA A 178 0.60 -5.69 -17.85
N GLN A 179 0.91 -4.49 -17.39
CA GLN A 179 2.24 -3.87 -17.50
C GLN A 179 3.21 -4.29 -16.38
N GLY A 180 2.81 -5.17 -15.46
CA GLY A 180 3.71 -5.75 -14.46
C GLY A 180 3.49 -5.27 -13.02
N ALA A 181 2.43 -4.51 -12.74
CA ALA A 181 2.07 -4.19 -11.35
C ALA A 181 1.65 -5.46 -10.60
N SER A 182 2.34 -5.76 -9.50
CA SER A 182 1.99 -6.86 -8.58
C SER A 182 0.95 -6.43 -7.56
N LEU A 183 0.95 -5.16 -7.18
CA LEU A 183 0.05 -4.56 -6.20
C LEU A 183 -0.66 -3.36 -6.82
N ILE A 184 -1.95 -3.27 -6.65
CA ILE A 184 -2.75 -2.08 -7.00
C ILE A 184 -3.11 -1.36 -5.71
N ALA A 185 -2.51 -0.17 -5.51
CA ALA A 185 -2.71 0.64 -4.32
C ALA A 185 -3.86 1.63 -4.52
N VAL A 186 -4.89 1.54 -3.68
CA VAL A 186 -6.14 2.28 -3.84
C VAL A 186 -6.53 2.98 -2.55
N VAL A 187 -6.91 4.25 -2.65
CA VAL A 187 -7.45 5.08 -1.57
C VAL A 187 -8.91 5.41 -1.88
N HIS A 188 -9.12 6.42 -2.72
CA HIS A 188 -10.42 7.04 -2.95
C HIS A 188 -11.42 6.08 -3.61
N ALA A 189 -11.03 5.38 -4.69
CA ALA A 189 -11.93 4.46 -5.40
C ALA A 189 -12.40 3.28 -4.53
N LEU A 190 -11.69 3.01 -3.42
CA LEU A 190 -12.08 2.00 -2.45
C LEU A 190 -12.92 2.59 -1.31
N PHE A 191 -12.41 3.62 -0.66
CA PHE A 191 -12.93 4.11 0.62
C PHE A 191 -13.92 5.28 0.53
N ALA A 192 -14.02 5.97 -0.62
CA ALA A 192 -15.09 6.95 -0.84
C ALA A 192 -16.42 6.23 -1.15
N ALA A 193 -16.94 5.56 -0.14
CA ALA A 193 -18.15 4.75 -0.17
C ALA A 193 -19.08 5.18 0.97
N ASP A 194 -20.38 5.00 0.79
CA ASP A 194 -21.37 5.37 1.80
C ASP A 194 -21.49 4.33 2.92
N THR A 195 -21.12 3.08 2.65
CA THR A 195 -21.24 1.96 3.58
C THR A 195 -20.03 1.03 3.56
N ALA A 196 -19.77 0.33 4.66
CA ALA A 196 -18.77 -0.72 4.75
C ALA A 196 -19.03 -1.87 3.76
N SER A 197 -20.29 -2.21 3.53
CA SER A 197 -20.69 -3.24 2.55
C SER A 197 -20.27 -2.88 1.13
N GLU A 198 -20.35 -1.61 0.77
CA GLU A 198 -19.88 -1.11 -0.51
C GLU A 198 -18.36 -1.18 -0.62
N VAL A 199 -17.61 -0.88 0.46
CA VAL A 199 -16.16 -1.06 0.52
C VAL A 199 -15.79 -2.52 0.28
N GLU A 200 -16.46 -3.46 0.93
CA GLU A 200 -16.22 -4.90 0.74
C GLU A 200 -16.45 -5.33 -0.71
N ARG A 201 -17.56 -4.89 -1.32
CA ARG A 201 -17.86 -5.17 -2.72
C ARG A 201 -16.79 -4.64 -3.67
N ARG A 202 -16.35 -3.38 -3.45
CA ARG A 202 -15.27 -2.76 -4.25
C ARG A 202 -13.94 -3.49 -4.05
N ALA A 203 -13.58 -3.83 -2.81
CA ALA A 203 -12.36 -4.57 -2.52
C ALA A 203 -12.35 -5.94 -3.20
N ARG A 204 -13.48 -6.66 -3.19
CA ARG A 204 -13.65 -7.93 -3.88
C ARG A 204 -13.43 -7.78 -5.39
N ALA A 205 -14.05 -6.78 -6.01
CA ALA A 205 -13.87 -6.50 -7.43
C ALA A 205 -12.40 -6.21 -7.80
N PHE A 206 -11.68 -5.43 -7.01
CA PHE A 206 -10.24 -5.24 -7.20
C PHE A 206 -9.43 -6.53 -7.01
N SER A 207 -9.79 -7.35 -6.03
CA SER A 207 -9.07 -8.60 -5.74
C SER A 207 -9.25 -9.64 -6.85
N GLU A 208 -10.44 -9.69 -7.46
CA GLU A 208 -10.76 -10.57 -8.60
C GLU A 208 -9.90 -10.29 -9.84
N LEU A 209 -9.42 -9.07 -10.04
CA LEU A 209 -8.49 -8.75 -11.14
C LEU A 209 -7.18 -9.55 -11.10
N PHE A 210 -6.83 -10.14 -9.95
CA PHE A 210 -5.62 -10.92 -9.76
C PHE A 210 -5.83 -12.43 -9.82
N THR A 211 -7.07 -12.89 -9.87
CA THR A 211 -7.42 -14.33 -9.92
C THR A 211 -7.59 -14.85 -11.35
N THR A 212 -7.75 -13.95 -12.32
CA THR A 212 -8.10 -14.27 -13.72
C THR A 212 -6.88 -14.43 -14.64
N ASN A 213 -5.66 -14.46 -14.08
CA ASN A 213 -4.40 -14.65 -14.82
C ASN A 213 -3.57 -15.79 -14.25
#